data_557fa552548939225c340201ee01c516
#
_entry.id   557fa552548939225c340201ee01c516
#
_cell.length_a   1.000
_cell.length_b   1.000
_cell.length_c   1.000
_cell.angle_alpha   90.00
_cell.angle_beta   90.00
_cell.angle_gamma   90.00
#
_symmetry.space_group_name_H-M   'P 1'
#
loop_
_entity.id
_entity.type
_entity.pdbx_description
1 polymer ?
#
loop_
_entity_poly.entity_id
_entity_poly.type
_entity_poly.pdbx_seq_one_letter_code
_entity_poly.pdbx_strand_id
1 'polypeptide(L)'
;MASAEWSEDEIIAAVKAYLWMLDQEQAGKDYVKAHVRRDLLAGPLSGRTEGSVEMRMCNISTVLQGMGRPFIDGYKPLTHVGENVKAVVRIALKALGAK
;
A
#
# COMPACT_ATOMS: atom_id res chain seq x y z
N MET A 1 -20.61 11.13 1.74
CA MET A 1 -20.22 10.86 1.48
C MET A 1 -19.30 10.27 1.21
N ALA A 2 -19.35 9.99 0.91
CA ALA A 2 -18.54 9.12 0.84
C ALA A 2 -17.33 9.29 0.47
N SER A 3 -17.12 10.02 0.34
CA SER A 3 -15.97 10.34 0.21
C SER A 3 -14.88 9.55 0.62
N ALA A 4 -15.07 8.50 1.10
CA ALA A 4 -14.04 7.69 1.61
C ALA A 4 -13.24 6.97 0.56
N GLU A 5 -13.66 7.01 -0.67
CA GLU A 5 -12.91 6.32 -1.72
C GLU A 5 -11.61 7.03 -2.05
N TRP A 6 -10.56 6.24 -2.19
CA TRP A 6 -9.27 6.76 -2.58
C TRP A 6 -9.22 6.94 -4.10
N SER A 7 -8.59 8.02 -4.52
CA SER A 7 -8.34 8.21 -5.95
C SER A 7 -7.23 7.27 -6.43
N GLU A 8 -7.12 7.13 -7.75
CA GLU A 8 -6.04 6.34 -8.31
C GLU A 8 -4.68 6.89 -7.90
N ASP A 9 -4.53 8.22 -7.91
CA ASP A 9 -3.26 8.84 -7.52
C ASP A 9 -2.91 8.52 -6.07
N GLU A 10 -3.90 8.50 -5.21
CA GLU A 10 -3.68 8.16 -3.81
C GLU A 10 -3.23 6.71 -3.66
N ILE A 11 -3.86 5.81 -4.39
CA ILE A 11 -3.48 4.40 -4.33
C ILE A 11 -2.10 4.19 -4.93
N ILE A 12 -1.78 4.87 -6.02
CA ILE A 12 -0.44 4.79 -6.61
C ILE A 12 0.61 5.28 -5.61
N ALA A 13 0.33 6.37 -4.90
CA ALA A 13 1.26 6.87 -3.89
C ALA A 13 1.49 5.84 -2.78
N ALA A 14 0.42 5.18 -2.33
CA ALA A 14 0.54 4.16 -1.30
C ALA A 14 1.33 2.96 -1.80
N VAL A 15 1.03 2.49 -3.02
CA VAL A 15 1.73 1.35 -3.61
C VAL A 15 3.21 1.66 -3.81
N LYS A 16 3.51 2.86 -4.28
CA LYS A 16 4.89 3.28 -4.48
C LYS A 16 5.67 3.25 -3.17
N ALA A 17 5.10 3.78 -2.11
CA ALA A 17 5.74 3.77 -0.80
C ALA A 17 5.88 2.34 -0.27
N TYR A 18 4.85 1.51 -0.49
CA TYR A 18 4.87 0.12 -0.10
C TYR A 18 6.02 -0.63 -0.79
N LEU A 19 6.16 -0.46 -2.09
CA LEU A 19 7.21 -1.15 -2.84
C LEU A 19 8.60 -0.70 -2.40
N TRP A 20 8.76 0.57 -2.05
CA TRP A 20 10.02 1.05 -1.50
C TRP A 20 10.34 0.32 -0.19
N MET A 21 9.36 0.21 0.70
CA MET A 21 9.55 -0.49 1.97
C MET A 21 9.87 -1.97 1.75
N LEU A 22 9.16 -2.60 0.81
CA LEU A 22 9.40 -4.01 0.51
C LEU A 22 10.82 -4.23 -0.01
N ASP A 23 11.30 -3.33 -0.87
CA ASP A 23 12.67 -3.41 -1.37
C ASP A 23 13.68 -3.30 -0.23
N GLN A 24 13.45 -2.41 0.74
CA GLN A 24 14.32 -2.28 1.89
C GLN A 24 14.33 -3.58 2.71
N GLU A 25 13.17 -4.13 2.94
CA GLU A 25 13.04 -5.35 3.71
C GLU A 25 13.76 -6.51 3.03
N GLN A 26 13.59 -6.66 1.72
CA GLN A 26 14.24 -7.73 0.97
C GLN A 26 15.74 -7.55 0.87
N ALA A 27 16.21 -6.32 0.93
CA ALA A 27 17.65 -6.03 0.93
C ALA A 27 18.29 -6.13 2.31
N GLY A 28 17.49 -6.43 3.34
CA GLY A 28 17.98 -6.50 4.70
C GLY A 28 18.27 -5.15 5.31
N LYS A 29 17.71 -4.08 4.75
CA LYS A 29 17.93 -2.73 5.25
C LYS A 29 16.78 -2.33 6.16
N ASP A 30 17.11 -1.56 7.19
CA ASP A 30 16.11 -1.08 8.14
C ASP A 30 15.33 0.09 7.58
N TYR A 31 14.07 0.18 7.97
CA TYR A 31 13.23 1.34 7.71
C TYR A 31 12.19 1.43 8.83
N VAL A 32 11.58 2.60 8.96
CA VAL A 32 10.58 2.82 10.01
C VAL A 32 9.24 3.11 9.33
N LYS A 33 8.29 2.19 9.49
CA LYS A 33 6.95 2.33 8.87
C LYS A 33 6.28 3.64 9.24
N ALA A 34 6.42 4.06 10.50
CA ALA A 34 5.79 5.29 10.97
C ALA A 34 6.31 6.52 10.23
N HIS A 35 7.60 6.53 9.87
CA HIS A 35 8.17 7.65 9.13
C HIS A 35 7.60 7.71 7.71
N VAL A 36 7.49 6.56 7.05
CA VAL A 36 6.91 6.49 5.71
C VAL A 36 5.46 6.95 5.74
N ARG A 37 4.69 6.48 6.72
CA ARG A 37 3.28 6.88 6.87
C ARG A 37 3.17 8.38 7.12
N ARG A 38 4.03 8.92 7.98
CA ARG A 38 4.02 10.36 8.28
C ARG A 38 4.27 11.18 7.02
N ASP A 39 5.25 10.76 6.20
CA ASP A 39 5.57 11.48 4.97
C ASP A 39 4.42 11.43 3.98
N LEU A 40 3.74 10.29 3.88
CA LEU A 40 2.56 10.18 3.03
C LEU A 40 1.45 11.12 3.49
N LEU A 41 1.21 11.16 4.80
CA LEU A 41 0.15 12.01 5.35
C LEU A 41 0.49 13.49 5.28
N ALA A 42 1.78 13.83 5.20
CA ALA A 42 2.20 15.20 5.00
C ALA A 42 2.19 15.63 3.52
N GLY A 43 1.99 14.68 2.61
CA GLY A 43 2.05 14.91 1.17
C GLY A 43 0.86 14.34 0.42
N PRO A 44 1.08 13.30 -0.40
CA PRO A 44 0.04 12.82 -1.31
C PRO A 44 -1.21 12.26 -0.63
N LEU A 45 -1.11 11.87 0.64
CA LEU A 45 -2.25 11.31 1.37
C LEU A 45 -2.72 12.22 2.49
N SER A 46 -2.55 13.54 2.31
CA SER A 46 -2.83 14.50 3.38
C SER A 46 -4.30 14.52 3.82
N GLY A 47 -5.21 14.05 2.99
CA GLY A 47 -6.62 13.95 3.35
C GLY A 47 -7.01 12.67 4.06
N ARG A 48 -6.06 11.80 4.36
CA ARG A 48 -6.34 10.49 4.94
C ARG A 48 -5.88 10.42 6.39
N THR A 49 -6.31 9.35 7.09
CA THR A 49 -5.92 9.13 8.47
C THR A 49 -4.85 8.04 8.54
N GLU A 50 -4.15 7.98 9.69
CA GLU A 50 -3.17 6.92 9.91
C GLU A 50 -3.80 5.54 9.75
N GLY A 51 -4.99 5.37 10.32
CA GLY A 51 -5.67 4.07 10.23
C GLY A 51 -6.00 3.67 8.82
N SER A 52 -6.44 4.63 7.99
CA SER A 52 -6.80 4.32 6.61
C SER A 52 -5.55 3.98 5.78
N VAL A 53 -4.42 4.63 6.06
CA VAL A 53 -3.16 4.30 5.38
C VAL A 53 -2.70 2.90 5.77
N GLU A 54 -2.75 2.57 7.07
CA GLU A 54 -2.40 1.22 7.54
C GLU A 54 -3.26 0.16 6.87
N MET A 55 -4.56 0.41 6.81
CA MET A 55 -5.48 -0.53 6.18
C MET A 55 -5.15 -0.72 4.70
N ARG A 56 -4.82 0.38 4.01
CA ARG A 56 -4.50 0.28 2.59
C ARG A 56 -3.20 -0.51 2.36
N MET A 57 -2.22 -0.34 3.26
CA MET A 57 -1.00 -1.15 3.18
C MET A 57 -1.30 -2.63 3.34
N CYS A 58 -2.21 -2.98 4.26
CA CYS A 58 -2.63 -4.37 4.42
C CYS A 58 -3.36 -4.88 3.19
N ASN A 59 -4.14 -4.01 2.53
CA ASN A 59 -4.81 -4.39 1.27
C ASN A 59 -3.79 -4.71 0.18
N ILE A 60 -2.70 -3.95 0.11
CA ILE A 60 -1.64 -4.21 -0.86
C ILE A 60 -1.01 -5.57 -0.59
N SER A 61 -0.76 -5.89 0.69
CA SER A 61 -0.26 -7.21 1.06
C SER A 61 -1.20 -8.32 0.61
N THR A 62 -2.51 -8.11 0.75
CA THR A 62 -3.51 -9.10 0.31
C THR A 62 -3.39 -9.37 -1.19
N VAL A 63 -3.24 -8.31 -1.99
CA VAL A 63 -3.13 -8.47 -3.44
C VAL A 63 -1.85 -9.20 -3.80
N LEU A 64 -0.72 -8.82 -3.19
CA LEU A 64 0.56 -9.49 -3.46
C LEU A 64 0.51 -10.95 -3.07
N GLN A 65 -0.08 -11.26 -1.92
CA GLN A 65 -0.24 -12.65 -1.49
C GLN A 65 -1.06 -13.44 -2.50
N GLY A 66 -2.16 -12.86 -2.98
CA GLY A 66 -3.01 -13.49 -3.99
C GLY A 66 -2.31 -13.72 -5.31
N MET A 67 -1.27 -12.91 -5.60
CA MET A 67 -0.48 -13.06 -6.81
C MET A 67 0.71 -14.00 -6.61
N GLY A 68 0.86 -14.59 -5.43
CA GLY A 68 1.98 -15.45 -5.13
C GLY A 68 3.29 -14.71 -4.96
N ARG A 69 3.22 -13.45 -4.54
CA ARG A 69 4.41 -12.60 -4.43
C ARG A 69 4.73 -12.28 -2.99
N PRO A 70 6.00 -11.92 -2.72
CA PRO A 70 6.37 -11.48 -1.37
C PRO A 70 5.62 -10.22 -0.97
N PHE A 71 5.33 -10.10 0.30
CA PHE A 71 4.70 -8.90 0.86
C PHE A 71 5.39 -8.55 2.18
N ILE A 72 5.14 -7.31 2.65
CA ILE A 72 5.78 -6.83 3.87
C ILE A 72 5.23 -7.58 5.08
N ASP A 73 6.13 -8.15 5.87
CA ASP A 73 5.78 -8.97 7.02
C ASP A 73 4.95 -8.20 8.04
N GLY A 74 5.26 -6.93 8.23
CA GLY A 74 4.57 -6.10 9.21
C GLY A 74 3.20 -5.59 8.79
N TYR A 75 2.75 -5.87 7.55
CA TYR A 75 1.42 -5.52 7.08
C TYR A 75 0.69 -6.81 6.71
N LYS A 76 -0.08 -7.32 7.67
CA LYS A 76 -0.75 -8.60 7.47
C LYS A 76 -1.88 -8.50 6.45
N PRO A 77 -1.97 -9.46 5.52
CA PRO A 77 -3.06 -9.48 4.57
C PRO A 77 -4.42 -9.57 5.27
N LEU A 78 -5.40 -8.86 4.72
CA LEU A 78 -6.77 -8.90 5.23
C LEU A 78 -7.60 -9.84 4.39
N THR A 79 -8.60 -10.48 5.01
CA THR A 79 -9.43 -11.47 4.32
C THR A 79 -10.56 -10.86 3.52
N HIS A 80 -11.00 -9.65 3.90
CA HIS A 80 -12.15 -9.02 3.24
C HIS A 80 -11.73 -7.72 2.55
N VAL A 81 -11.11 -7.86 1.39
CA VAL A 81 -10.73 -6.70 0.58
C VAL A 81 -11.66 -6.67 -0.63
N GLY A 82 -12.28 -5.52 -0.87
CA GLY A 82 -13.21 -5.37 -1.99
C GLY A 82 -12.53 -5.55 -3.33
N GLU A 83 -13.26 -6.06 -4.31
CA GLU A 83 -12.70 -6.33 -5.64
C GLU A 83 -12.25 -5.06 -6.34
N ASN A 84 -12.93 -3.93 -6.12
CA ASN A 84 -12.52 -2.67 -6.70
C ASN A 84 -11.15 -2.23 -6.21
N VAL A 85 -10.91 -2.38 -4.91
CA VAL A 85 -9.62 -2.03 -4.33
C VAL A 85 -8.53 -2.95 -4.89
N LYS A 86 -8.81 -4.24 -4.96
CA LYS A 86 -7.85 -5.20 -5.52
C LYS A 86 -7.48 -4.84 -6.96
N ALA A 87 -8.48 -4.49 -7.77
CA ALA A 87 -8.25 -4.17 -9.17
C ALA A 87 -7.35 -2.94 -9.32
N VAL A 88 -7.63 -1.88 -8.55
CA VAL A 88 -6.83 -0.66 -8.64
C VAL A 88 -5.42 -0.89 -8.13
N VAL A 89 -5.26 -1.68 -7.06
CA VAL A 89 -3.93 -2.00 -6.55
C VAL A 89 -3.13 -2.81 -7.58
N ARG A 90 -3.77 -3.77 -8.26
CA ARG A 90 -3.08 -4.54 -9.30
C ARG A 90 -2.62 -3.64 -10.44
N ILE A 91 -3.47 -2.71 -10.86
CA ILE A 91 -3.11 -1.77 -11.92
C ILE A 91 -1.92 -0.93 -11.49
N ALA A 92 -1.94 -0.43 -10.26
CA ALA A 92 -0.84 0.38 -9.73
C ALA A 92 0.46 -0.43 -9.66
N LEU A 93 0.38 -1.69 -9.22
CA LEU A 93 1.56 -2.55 -9.17
C LEU A 93 2.17 -2.74 -10.54
N LYS A 94 1.34 -2.97 -11.56
CA LYS A 94 1.82 -3.11 -12.92
C LYS A 94 2.43 -1.83 -13.45
N ALA A 95 1.78 -0.70 -13.19
CA ALA A 95 2.25 0.60 -13.65
C ALA A 95 3.60 0.96 -13.06
N LEU A 96 3.88 0.50 -11.84
CA LEU A 96 5.14 0.78 -11.15
C LEU A 96 6.20 -0.29 -11.39
N GLY A 97 5.91 -1.22 -12.31
CA GLY A 97 6.89 -2.21 -12.70
C GLY A 97 7.08 -3.35 -11.71
N ALA A 98 6.15 -3.55 -10.79
CA ALA A 98 6.25 -4.67 -9.85
C ALA A 98 6.01 -5.97 -10.60
N LYS A 99 6.79 -6.99 -10.26
CA LYS A 99 6.74 -8.25 -11.01
C LYS A 99 6.02 -9.37 -10.31
#